data_064fc7458ebc7722a7cda3ca1b9f934e
#
_entry.id   064fc7458ebc7722a7cda3ca1b9f934e
#
_cell.length_a   1.000
_cell.length_b   1.000
_cell.length_c   1.000
_cell.angle_alpha   90.00
_cell.angle_beta   90.00
_cell.angle_gamma   90.00
#
_symmetry.space_group_name_H-M   'P 1'
#
loop_
_entity.id
_entity.type
_entity.pdbx_description
1 polymer ?
#
loop_
_entity_poly.entity_id
_entity_poly.type
_entity_poly.pdbx_seq_one_letter_code
_entity_poly.pdbx_strand_id
1 'polypeptide(L)'
;MSPKIARRVLEMFANLAPKKQTDYGLSAREAEVLQCIVDGLLKKQIAELLQLSTHTIDSYLRRIYEKLHVNSRSSAVSKAIRENIL
;
A
#
# COMPACT_ATOMS: atom_id res chain seq x y z
N MET A 1 26.31 -9.00 -7.59
CA MET A 1 25.53 -8.43 -6.45
C MET A 1 24.21 -9.17 -6.36
N SER A 2 23.82 -9.57 -5.15
CA SER A 2 22.55 -10.26 -5.00
C SER A 2 21.39 -9.28 -5.14
N PRO A 3 20.24 -9.71 -5.67
CA PRO A 3 19.08 -8.83 -5.79
C PRO A 3 18.61 -8.25 -4.46
N LYS A 4 18.79 -8.98 -3.37
CA LYS A 4 18.42 -8.50 -2.03
C LYS A 4 19.25 -7.29 -1.61
N ILE A 5 20.54 -7.32 -1.89
CA ILE A 5 21.42 -6.22 -1.52
C ILE A 5 21.12 -4.99 -2.35
N ALA A 6 20.89 -5.16 -3.64
CA ALA A 6 20.54 -4.05 -4.52
C ALA A 6 19.23 -3.38 -4.08
N ARG A 7 18.23 -4.18 -3.72
CA ARG A 7 16.95 -3.67 -3.26
C ARG A 7 17.10 -2.88 -1.96
N ARG A 8 17.92 -3.39 -1.03
CA ARG A 8 18.15 -2.73 0.23
C ARG A 8 18.82 -1.37 0.06
N VAL A 9 19.78 -1.28 -0.85
CA VAL A 9 20.44 -0.01 -1.17
C VAL A 9 19.44 0.99 -1.71
N LEU A 10 18.56 0.55 -2.62
CA LEU A 10 17.52 1.42 -3.16
C LEU A 10 16.55 1.91 -2.09
N GLU A 11 16.19 1.04 -1.16
CA GLU A 11 15.33 1.42 -0.05
C GLU A 11 15.99 2.46 0.85
N MET A 12 17.28 2.31 1.11
CA MET A 12 18.02 3.28 1.90
C MET A 12 18.07 4.64 1.21
N PHE A 13 18.28 4.67 -0.10
CA PHE A 13 18.25 5.91 -0.87
C PHE A 13 16.88 6.56 -0.82
N ALA A 14 15.83 5.76 -0.94
CA ALA A 14 14.46 6.26 -0.87
C ALA A 14 14.18 6.92 0.48
N ASN A 15 14.74 6.37 1.57
CA ASN A 15 14.57 6.92 2.91
C ASN A 15 15.37 8.20 3.13
N LEU A 16 16.49 8.36 2.43
CA LEU A 16 17.33 9.53 2.57
C LEU A 16 16.90 10.68 1.66
N ALA A 17 16.29 10.36 0.51
CA ALA A 17 15.84 11.36 -0.42
C ALA A 17 14.56 12.04 0.07
N PRO A 18 14.40 13.36 -0.16
CA PRO A 18 13.13 14.02 0.15
C PRO A 18 12.00 13.34 -0.60
N LYS A 19 10.95 12.99 0.11
CA LYS A 19 9.79 12.37 -0.52
C LYS A 19 9.04 13.43 -1.32
N LYS A 20 8.86 13.17 -2.60
CA LYS A 20 8.12 14.06 -3.48
C LYS A 20 6.64 13.72 -3.53
N GLN A 21 6.29 12.50 -3.12
CA GLN A 21 4.91 12.06 -3.14
C GLN A 21 4.11 12.74 -2.05
N THR A 22 2.85 12.94 -2.33
CA THR A 22 1.91 13.51 -1.38
C THR A 22 1.72 12.53 -0.22
N ASP A 23 1.76 13.07 0.99
CA ASP A 23 1.46 12.29 2.18
C ASP A 23 -0.06 12.24 2.37
N TYR A 24 -0.63 11.07 2.17
CA TYR A 24 -2.07 10.87 2.32
C TYR A 24 -2.48 10.51 3.74
N GLY A 25 -1.52 10.41 4.64
CA GLY A 25 -1.81 10.09 6.04
C GLY A 25 -2.19 8.64 6.28
N LEU A 26 -1.69 7.73 5.46
CA LEU A 26 -1.95 6.31 5.66
C LEU A 26 -1.23 5.79 6.90
N SER A 27 -1.95 5.03 7.73
CA SER A 27 -1.32 4.32 8.84
C SER A 27 -0.48 3.16 8.30
N ALA A 28 0.38 2.60 9.16
CA ALA A 28 1.20 1.45 8.78
C ALA A 28 0.33 0.28 8.30
N ARG A 29 -0.76 0.00 9.01
CA ARG A 29 -1.66 -1.09 8.64
C ARG A 29 -2.40 -0.79 7.33
N GLU A 30 -2.82 0.45 7.14
CA GLU A 30 -3.46 0.85 5.89
C GLU A 30 -2.49 0.69 4.71
N ALA A 31 -1.24 1.08 4.89
CA ALA A 31 -0.22 0.90 3.87
C ALA A 31 -0.01 -0.58 3.55
N GLU A 32 -0.01 -1.46 4.56
CA GLU A 32 0.09 -2.90 4.34
C GLU A 32 -1.07 -3.43 3.51
N VAL A 33 -2.30 -3.00 3.83
CA VAL A 33 -3.48 -3.42 3.09
C VAL A 33 -3.42 -2.91 1.65
N LEU A 34 -3.01 -1.66 1.47
CA LEU A 34 -2.85 -1.09 0.13
C LEU A 34 -1.81 -1.86 -0.68
N GLN A 35 -0.69 -2.23 -0.06
CA GLN A 35 0.32 -3.04 -0.73
C GLN A 35 -0.27 -4.38 -1.17
N CYS A 36 -1.08 -4.99 -0.33
CA CYS A 36 -1.71 -6.28 -0.66
C CYS A 36 -2.59 -6.17 -1.90
N ILE A 37 -3.40 -5.11 -2.02
CA ILE A 37 -4.24 -4.96 -3.21
C ILE A 37 -3.42 -4.61 -4.45
N VAL A 38 -2.33 -3.89 -4.30
CA VAL A 38 -1.39 -3.62 -5.41
C VAL A 38 -0.78 -4.95 -5.89
N ASP A 39 -0.48 -5.84 -4.96
CA ASP A 39 0.07 -7.17 -5.27
C ASP A 39 -0.98 -8.13 -5.83
N GLY A 40 -2.23 -7.71 -5.91
CA GLY A 40 -3.28 -8.52 -6.53
C GLY A 40 -4.02 -9.46 -5.59
N LEU A 41 -3.85 -9.33 -4.28
CA LEU A 41 -4.54 -10.19 -3.33
C LEU A 41 -6.02 -9.84 -3.24
N LEU A 42 -6.84 -10.88 -3.09
CA LEU A 42 -8.25 -10.70 -2.82
C LEU A 42 -8.47 -10.40 -1.34
N LYS A 43 -9.58 -9.78 -1.03
CA LYS A 43 -9.96 -9.42 0.33
C LYS A 43 -9.78 -10.58 1.31
N LYS A 44 -10.26 -11.76 0.90
CA LYS A 44 -10.17 -12.97 1.73
C LYS A 44 -8.71 -13.35 2.00
N GLN A 45 -7.86 -13.22 0.99
CA GLN A 45 -6.44 -13.52 1.12
C GLN A 45 -5.74 -12.54 2.06
N ILE A 46 -6.10 -11.27 1.96
CA ILE A 46 -5.55 -10.24 2.84
C ILE A 46 -5.96 -10.52 4.29
N ALA A 47 -7.23 -10.85 4.48
CA ALA A 47 -7.75 -11.19 5.81
C ALA A 47 -6.99 -12.36 6.44
N GLU A 48 -6.74 -13.40 5.66
CA GLU A 48 -5.97 -14.55 6.12
C GLU A 48 -4.53 -14.18 6.44
N LEU A 49 -3.91 -13.41 5.55
CA LEU A 49 -2.51 -13.00 5.71
C LEU A 49 -2.29 -12.16 6.96
N LEU A 50 -3.20 -11.21 7.21
CA LEU A 50 -3.07 -10.29 8.34
C LEU A 50 -3.81 -10.77 9.59
N GLN A 51 -4.46 -11.92 9.52
CA GLN A 51 -5.23 -12.51 10.62
C GLN A 51 -6.33 -11.58 11.11
N LEU A 52 -7.05 -11.01 10.15
CA LEU A 52 -8.18 -10.11 10.39
C LEU A 52 -9.42 -10.65 9.67
N SER A 53 -10.58 -10.15 10.05
CA SER A 53 -11.80 -10.51 9.33
C SER A 53 -11.90 -9.75 8.01
N THR A 54 -12.68 -10.29 7.06
CA THR A 54 -12.92 -9.58 5.80
C THR A 54 -13.64 -8.26 6.05
N HIS A 55 -14.50 -8.22 7.08
CA HIS A 55 -15.17 -6.99 7.46
C HIS A 55 -14.17 -5.91 7.88
N THR A 56 -13.15 -6.29 8.63
CA THR A 56 -12.08 -5.36 9.03
C THR A 56 -11.30 -4.88 7.80
N ILE A 57 -11.02 -5.77 6.86
CA ILE A 57 -10.36 -5.40 5.62
C ILE A 57 -11.21 -4.40 4.84
N ASP A 58 -12.52 -4.60 4.76
CA ASP A 58 -13.43 -3.64 4.13
C ASP A 58 -13.32 -2.26 4.78
N SER A 59 -13.24 -2.21 6.09
CA SER A 59 -13.10 -0.95 6.82
C SER A 59 -11.79 -0.25 6.48
N TYR A 60 -10.69 -1.00 6.40
CA TYR A 60 -9.41 -0.45 5.99
C TYR A 60 -9.44 0.08 4.56
N LEU A 61 -10.04 -0.68 3.65
CA LEU A 61 -10.14 -0.26 2.24
C LEU A 61 -10.96 1.03 2.10
N ARG A 62 -12.05 1.14 2.85
CA ARG A 62 -12.86 2.36 2.84
C ARG A 62 -12.04 3.57 3.26
N ARG A 63 -11.28 3.45 4.35
CA ARG A 63 -10.42 4.54 4.82
C ARG A 63 -9.33 4.89 3.82
N ILE A 64 -8.73 3.86 3.22
CA ILE A 64 -7.70 4.05 2.20
C ILE A 64 -8.27 4.83 1.01
N TYR A 65 -9.43 4.41 0.52
CA TYR A 65 -10.07 5.08 -0.62
C TYR A 65 -10.39 6.53 -0.30
N GLU A 66 -10.88 6.80 0.90
CA GLU A 66 -11.16 8.17 1.34
C GLU A 66 -9.88 9.00 1.39
N LYS A 67 -8.83 8.47 1.96
CA LYS A 67 -7.56 9.18 2.09
C LYS A 67 -6.90 9.44 0.73
N LEU A 68 -7.01 8.49 -0.19
CA LEU A 68 -6.45 8.62 -1.53
C LEU A 68 -7.37 9.39 -2.48
N HIS A 69 -8.57 9.74 -2.05
CA HIS A 69 -9.58 10.42 -2.89
C HIS A 69 -9.94 9.60 -4.12
N VAL A 70 -10.12 8.30 -3.92
CA VAL A 70 -10.55 7.38 -4.97
C VAL A 70 -11.80 6.63 -4.50
N ASN A 71 -12.48 5.96 -5.43
CA ASN A 71 -13.73 5.28 -5.10
C ASN A 71 -13.77 3.82 -5.54
N SER A 72 -12.63 3.26 -5.94
CA SER A 72 -12.59 1.86 -6.34
C SER A 72 -11.20 1.27 -6.10
N ARG A 73 -11.15 -0.06 -6.07
CA ARG A 73 -9.90 -0.78 -5.93
C ARG A 73 -8.94 -0.47 -7.09
N SER A 74 -9.47 -0.49 -8.32
CA SER A 74 -8.67 -0.19 -9.51
C SER A 74 -8.02 1.19 -9.43
N SER A 75 -8.81 2.18 -9.04
CA SER A 75 -8.32 3.55 -8.92
C SER A 75 -7.26 3.66 -7.82
N ALA A 76 -7.46 2.96 -6.70
CA ALA A 76 -6.49 2.96 -5.61
C ALA A 76 -5.17 2.35 -6.05
N VAL A 77 -5.21 1.21 -6.72
CA VAL A 77 -4.01 0.53 -7.21
C VAL A 77 -3.29 1.40 -8.24
N SER A 78 -4.02 1.94 -9.19
CA SER A 78 -3.46 2.80 -10.23
C SER A 78 -2.77 4.03 -9.63
N LYS A 79 -3.42 4.66 -8.68
CA LYS A 79 -2.88 5.85 -8.02
C LYS A 79 -1.64 5.51 -7.19
N ALA A 80 -1.69 4.39 -6.46
CA ALA A 80 -0.56 3.95 -5.65
C ALA A 80 0.69 3.71 -6.49
N ILE A 81 0.53 3.11 -7.65
CA ILE A 81 1.63 2.83 -8.56
C ILE A 81 2.12 4.12 -9.21
N ARG A 82 1.19 4.91 -9.75
CA ARG A 82 1.51 6.13 -10.50
C ARG A 82 2.22 7.17 -9.63
N GLU A 83 1.77 7.34 -8.40
CA GLU A 83 2.32 8.33 -7.48
C GLU A 83 3.35 7.76 -6.52
N ASN A 84 3.65 6.47 -6.65
CA ASN A 84 4.65 5.81 -5.82
C ASN A 84 4.37 6.02 -4.32
N ILE A 85 3.13 5.79 -3.93
CA ILE A 85 2.68 6.01 -2.55
C ILE A 85 3.32 5.02 -1.57
N LEU A 86 3.67 3.83 -2.05
CA LEU A 86 4.20 2.73 -1.22
C LEU A 86 5.72 2.63 -1.25
#